data_3f351df46978c46320c18fde4280284d
#
_entry.id   3f351df46978c46320c18fde4280284d
#
_cell.length_a   1.000
_cell.length_b   1.000
_cell.length_c   1.000
_cell.angle_alpha   90.00
_cell.angle_beta   90.00
_cell.angle_gamma   90.00
#
_symmetry.space_group_name_H-M   'P 1'
#
loop_
_entity.id
_entity.type
_entity.pdbx_description
1 polymer ?
#
loop_
_entity_poly.entity_id
_entity_poly.type
_entity_poly.pdbx_seq_one_letter_code
_entity_poly.pdbx_strand_id
1 'polypeptide(L)'
;MSKRFLFYLYGGGLLALASIAVIKQAGFRVNTSPSIPLGIYRTTTTPLAVGSYVLLCPENKEPFITAQKRDYIGAGYCPGGLGYMFKRVAALPNDIITTTANGMYINGKLYPDSKPFHHDALNRMLPIWHANQTRLKAGEVVLMTQGDKNSFDARYFGPLPQQQIVSVVRPVLTWR
;
A
#
# COMPACT_ATOMS: atom_id res chain seq x y z
N MET A 1 35.30 29.50 3.58
CA MET A 1 33.93 29.41 4.08
C MET A 1 33.93 29.87 5.54
N SER A 2 33.10 30.87 5.93
CA SER A 2 33.16 31.43 7.26
C SER A 2 32.59 30.45 8.31
N LYS A 3 33.13 30.40 9.52
CA LYS A 3 32.64 29.55 10.63
C LYS A 3 31.16 29.82 10.92
N ARG A 4 30.68 31.06 10.72
CA ARG A 4 29.25 31.43 10.87
C ARG A 4 28.36 30.77 9.83
N PHE A 5 28.82 30.68 8.57
CA PHE A 5 28.06 30.00 7.48
C PHE A 5 27.89 28.50 7.79
N LEU A 6 28.95 27.82 8.22
CA LEU A 6 28.88 26.42 8.64
C LEU A 6 27.91 26.22 9.82
N PHE A 7 27.94 27.10 10.80
CA PHE A 7 27.03 27.03 11.96
C PHE A 7 25.56 27.11 11.54
N TYR A 8 25.20 28.04 10.64
CA TYR A 8 23.83 28.14 10.13
C TYR A 8 23.44 26.94 9.25
N LEU A 9 24.37 26.40 8.47
CA LEU A 9 24.11 25.20 7.64
C LEU A 9 23.82 23.98 8.51
N TYR A 10 24.66 23.71 9.52
CA TYR A 10 24.46 22.59 10.43
C TYR A 10 23.23 22.79 11.34
N GLY A 11 23.03 23.98 11.87
CA GLY A 11 21.86 24.31 12.69
C GLY A 11 20.55 24.16 11.92
N GLY A 12 20.51 24.69 10.70
CA GLY A 12 19.35 24.54 9.81
C GLY A 12 19.10 23.08 9.41
N GLY A 13 20.15 22.31 9.13
CA GLY A 13 20.03 20.89 8.82
C GLY A 13 19.47 20.07 9.99
N LEU A 14 19.96 20.30 11.20
CA LEU A 14 19.47 19.65 12.41
C LEU A 14 18.00 20.00 12.70
N LEU A 15 17.62 21.27 12.54
CA LEU A 15 16.24 21.70 12.72
C LEU A 15 15.29 21.03 11.70
N ALA A 16 15.71 20.92 10.45
CA ALA A 16 14.95 20.24 9.42
C ALA A 16 14.76 18.75 9.74
N LEU A 17 15.81 18.04 10.15
CA LEU A 17 15.74 16.64 10.56
C LEU A 17 14.84 16.44 11.77
N ALA A 18 14.94 17.29 12.77
CA ALA A 18 14.07 17.26 13.94
C ALA A 18 12.59 17.47 13.55
N SER A 19 12.32 18.42 12.66
CA SER A 19 10.96 18.68 12.15
C SER A 19 10.39 17.47 11.43
N ILE A 20 11.17 16.80 10.57
CA ILE A 20 10.76 15.57 9.88
C ILE A 20 10.44 14.44 10.88
N ALA A 21 11.27 14.29 11.92
CA ALA A 21 11.04 13.29 12.96
C ALA A 21 9.72 13.55 13.72
N VAL A 22 9.46 14.80 14.12
CA VAL A 22 8.22 15.22 14.78
C VAL A 22 6.99 14.95 13.88
N ILE A 23 7.06 15.30 12.61
CA ILE A 23 5.97 15.07 11.63
C ILE A 23 5.67 13.56 11.50
N LYS A 24 6.70 12.73 11.39
CA LYS A 24 6.55 11.26 11.36
C LYS A 24 5.91 10.73 12.65
N GLN A 25 6.34 11.22 13.81
CA GLN A 25 5.82 10.80 15.11
C GLN A 25 4.36 11.27 15.32
N ALA A 26 3.99 12.42 14.78
CA ALA A 26 2.61 12.89 14.72
C ALA A 26 1.71 12.07 13.76
N GLY A 27 2.25 11.02 13.14
CA GLY A 27 1.52 10.07 12.31
C GLY A 27 1.34 10.51 10.86
N PHE A 28 1.98 11.57 10.41
CA PHE A 28 1.89 11.97 9.00
C PHE A 28 2.70 11.05 8.08
N ARG A 29 2.11 10.74 6.92
CA ARG A 29 2.70 9.91 5.87
C ARG A 29 2.43 10.53 4.52
N VAL A 30 3.43 10.53 3.65
CA VAL A 30 3.30 11.01 2.27
C VAL A 30 3.11 9.82 1.36
N ASN A 31 2.03 9.84 0.56
CA ASN A 31 1.82 8.90 -0.53
C ASN A 31 2.26 9.53 -1.85
N THR A 32 3.27 8.93 -2.46
CA THR A 32 3.81 9.33 -3.77
C THR A 32 3.45 8.33 -4.88
N SER A 33 2.69 7.26 -4.55
CA SER A 33 2.27 6.25 -5.52
C SER A 33 0.80 6.44 -5.91
N PRO A 34 0.40 6.17 -7.16
CA PRO A 34 -0.98 6.33 -7.63
C PRO A 34 -1.94 5.26 -7.10
N SER A 35 -1.49 4.36 -6.23
CA SER A 35 -2.32 3.28 -5.65
C SER A 35 -3.54 3.77 -4.88
N ILE A 36 -3.44 4.94 -4.28
CA ILE A 36 -4.53 5.75 -3.74
C ILE A 36 -4.24 7.21 -4.10
N PRO A 37 -5.13 8.17 -3.92
CA PRO A 37 -4.84 9.57 -4.25
C PRO A 37 -3.50 10.03 -3.69
N LEU A 38 -2.68 10.70 -4.50
CA LEU A 38 -1.41 11.26 -4.05
C LEU A 38 -1.66 12.26 -2.92
N GLY A 39 -0.78 12.34 -1.92
CA GLY A 39 -1.01 13.31 -0.87
C GLY A 39 -0.38 13.01 0.48
N ILE A 40 -0.81 13.83 1.43
CA ILE A 40 -0.45 13.71 2.85
C ILE A 40 -1.59 13.01 3.57
N TYR A 41 -1.25 11.96 4.28
CA TYR A 41 -2.15 11.14 5.08
C TYR A 41 -1.74 11.19 6.55
N ARG A 42 -2.69 10.95 7.44
CA ARG A 42 -2.43 10.80 8.87
C ARG A 42 -2.93 9.46 9.36
N THR A 43 -2.11 8.77 10.15
CA THR A 43 -2.50 7.53 10.84
C THR A 43 -3.64 7.80 11.82
N THR A 44 -4.53 6.82 11.99
CA THR A 44 -5.69 6.92 12.87
C THR A 44 -5.94 5.58 13.58
N THR A 45 -6.57 5.64 14.72
CA THR A 45 -7.05 4.47 15.49
C THR A 45 -8.45 4.01 15.08
N THR A 46 -9.02 4.58 14.00
CA THR A 46 -10.31 4.15 13.48
C THR A 46 -10.27 2.66 13.14
N PRO A 47 -11.30 1.88 13.51
CA PRO A 47 -11.40 0.47 13.15
C PRO A 47 -11.28 0.25 11.64
N LEU A 48 -10.71 -0.89 11.27
CA LEU A 48 -10.60 -1.31 9.88
C LEU A 48 -12.00 -1.58 9.30
N ALA A 49 -12.30 -0.99 8.16
CA ALA A 49 -13.57 -1.15 7.46
C ALA A 49 -13.34 -1.21 5.95
N VAL A 50 -14.28 -1.80 5.21
CA VAL A 50 -14.28 -1.74 3.74
C VAL A 50 -14.26 -0.28 3.29
N GLY A 51 -13.39 0.04 2.36
CA GLY A 51 -13.17 1.40 1.88
C GLY A 51 -12.11 2.20 2.64
N SER A 52 -11.63 1.73 3.82
CA SER A 52 -10.53 2.38 4.53
C SER A 52 -9.25 2.39 3.71
N TYR A 53 -8.52 3.50 3.73
CA TYR A 53 -7.14 3.52 3.29
C TYR A 53 -6.23 2.99 4.39
N VAL A 54 -5.24 2.19 4.01
CA VAL A 54 -4.34 1.54 4.96
C VAL A 54 -2.88 1.67 4.51
N LEU A 55 -2.00 1.68 5.51
CA LEU A 55 -0.58 1.53 5.35
C LEU A 55 -0.24 0.05 5.60
N LEU A 56 0.19 -0.64 4.57
CA LEU A 56 0.59 -2.04 4.58
C LEU A 56 2.10 -2.16 4.68
N CYS A 57 2.59 -3.02 5.57
CA CYS A 57 3.97 -3.45 5.64
C CYS A 57 4.03 -4.92 5.20
N PRO A 58 4.42 -5.21 3.96
CA PRO A 58 4.41 -6.57 3.45
C PRO A 58 5.47 -7.43 4.13
N GLU A 59 5.22 -8.72 4.25
CA GLU A 59 6.20 -9.69 4.71
C GLU A 59 7.30 -9.91 3.67
N ASN A 60 8.52 -10.25 4.16
CA ASN A 60 9.66 -10.59 3.29
C ASN A 60 9.52 -12.01 2.70
N LYS A 61 8.56 -12.18 1.81
CA LYS A 61 8.30 -13.43 1.08
C LYS A 61 7.75 -13.15 -0.32
N GLU A 62 7.73 -14.17 -1.17
CA GLU A 62 7.04 -14.04 -2.47
C GLU A 62 5.53 -13.80 -2.28
N PRO A 63 4.91 -12.98 -3.13
CA PRO A 63 5.49 -12.35 -4.32
C PRO A 63 6.12 -10.97 -4.07
N PHE A 64 6.24 -10.51 -2.82
CA PHE A 64 6.73 -9.16 -2.49
C PHE A 64 8.24 -8.98 -2.75
N ILE A 65 9.05 -10.05 -2.58
CA ILE A 65 10.49 -10.03 -2.91
C ILE A 65 10.67 -9.76 -4.41
N THR A 66 9.93 -10.47 -5.26
CA THR A 66 9.95 -10.25 -6.71
C THR A 66 9.41 -8.87 -7.07
N ALA A 67 8.35 -8.38 -6.39
CA ALA A 67 7.79 -7.06 -6.60
C ALA A 67 8.81 -5.95 -6.28
N GLN A 68 9.62 -6.09 -5.23
CA GLN A 68 10.69 -5.15 -4.93
C GLN A 68 11.80 -5.17 -6.00
N LYS A 69 12.25 -6.36 -6.42
CA LYS A 69 13.26 -6.50 -7.49
C LYS A 69 12.81 -5.91 -8.83
N ARG A 70 11.50 -5.76 -9.03
CA ARG A 70 10.88 -5.19 -10.23
C ARG A 70 10.43 -3.73 -10.06
N ASP A 71 10.79 -3.10 -8.94
CA ASP A 71 10.44 -1.72 -8.58
C ASP A 71 8.92 -1.44 -8.43
N TYR A 72 8.10 -2.49 -8.19
CA TYR A 72 6.68 -2.30 -7.84
C TYR A 72 6.51 -1.85 -6.39
N ILE A 73 7.49 -2.18 -5.54
CA ILE A 73 7.57 -1.77 -4.14
C ILE A 73 8.94 -1.13 -3.93
N GLY A 74 8.97 0.09 -3.43
CA GLY A 74 10.23 0.76 -3.09
C GLY A 74 10.93 0.12 -1.90
N ALA A 75 12.17 0.53 -1.65
CA ALA A 75 12.89 0.20 -0.44
C ALA A 75 12.32 0.94 0.78
N GLY A 76 12.44 0.34 1.97
CA GLY A 76 11.94 0.94 3.19
C GLY A 76 12.26 0.18 4.46
N TYR A 77 11.41 0.34 5.48
CA TYR A 77 11.65 -0.15 6.84
C TYR A 77 10.86 -1.42 7.19
N CYS A 78 10.12 -2.00 6.25
CA CYS A 78 9.46 -3.29 6.45
C CYS A 78 10.47 -4.44 6.40
N PRO A 79 10.11 -5.65 6.90
CA PRO A 79 10.98 -6.81 6.85
C PRO A 79 11.58 -7.03 5.44
N GLY A 80 12.88 -7.36 5.39
CA GLY A 80 13.60 -7.52 4.14
C GLY A 80 13.90 -6.23 3.40
N GLY A 81 13.76 -5.05 4.02
CA GLY A 81 14.00 -3.75 3.39
C GLY A 81 12.89 -3.30 2.45
N LEU A 82 11.71 -3.93 2.52
CA LEU A 82 10.53 -3.55 1.73
C LEU A 82 9.99 -2.20 2.17
N GLY A 83 9.45 -1.43 1.23
CA GLY A 83 8.73 -0.20 1.50
C GLY A 83 7.30 -0.45 1.95
N TYR A 84 6.72 0.53 2.64
CA TYR A 84 5.29 0.55 2.90
C TYR A 84 4.49 0.70 1.60
N MET A 85 3.32 0.09 1.58
CA MET A 85 2.36 0.24 0.48
C MET A 85 1.09 0.90 0.99
N PHE A 86 0.58 1.88 0.25
CA PHE A 86 -0.75 2.42 0.49
C PHE A 86 -1.77 1.63 -0.33
N LYS A 87 -2.83 1.16 0.30
CA LYS A 87 -3.91 0.39 -0.35
C LYS A 87 -5.27 0.77 0.24
N ARG A 88 -6.32 0.30 -0.41
CA ARG A 88 -7.70 0.42 0.05
C ARG A 88 -8.24 -0.95 0.42
N VAL A 89 -8.93 -1.06 1.54
CA VAL A 89 -9.62 -2.28 1.96
C VAL A 89 -10.79 -2.53 1.02
N ALA A 90 -10.76 -3.66 0.34
CA ALA A 90 -11.82 -4.08 -0.58
C ALA A 90 -12.73 -5.13 0.05
N ALA A 91 -12.18 -6.05 0.86
CA ALA A 91 -12.96 -7.09 1.52
C ALA A 91 -12.36 -7.45 2.90
N LEU A 92 -13.21 -7.93 3.79
CA LEU A 92 -12.94 -8.31 5.17
C LEU A 92 -13.32 -9.78 5.43
N PRO A 93 -13.04 -10.36 6.61
CA PRO A 93 -13.43 -11.73 6.94
C PRO A 93 -14.90 -12.02 6.65
N ASN A 94 -15.17 -13.22 6.15
CA ASN A 94 -16.45 -13.73 5.68
C ASN A 94 -16.91 -13.25 4.28
N ASP A 95 -16.31 -12.23 3.69
CA ASP A 95 -16.57 -11.89 2.29
C ASP A 95 -16.16 -13.04 1.36
N ILE A 96 -16.89 -13.20 0.28
CA ILE A 96 -16.67 -14.25 -0.74
C ILE A 96 -15.99 -13.63 -1.95
N ILE A 97 -14.84 -14.18 -2.32
CA ILE A 97 -14.04 -13.71 -3.45
C ILE A 97 -14.10 -14.70 -4.60
N THR A 98 -14.34 -14.19 -5.79
CA THR A 98 -14.21 -14.94 -7.05
C THR A 98 -13.40 -14.09 -8.02
N THR A 99 -12.40 -14.72 -8.67
CA THR A 99 -11.61 -14.06 -9.71
C THR A 99 -11.93 -14.65 -11.08
N THR A 100 -11.98 -13.78 -12.08
CA THR A 100 -12.24 -14.15 -13.48
C THR A 100 -11.30 -13.35 -14.40
N ALA A 101 -11.33 -13.63 -15.69
CA ALA A 101 -10.64 -12.81 -16.69
C ALA A 101 -11.13 -11.34 -16.72
N ASN A 102 -12.34 -11.08 -16.23
CA ASN A 102 -12.93 -9.74 -16.19
C ASN A 102 -12.57 -8.96 -14.91
N GLY A 103 -12.06 -9.63 -13.88
CA GLY A 103 -11.67 -9.01 -12.63
C GLY A 103 -12.07 -9.81 -11.38
N MET A 104 -11.98 -9.15 -10.24
CA MET A 104 -12.30 -9.70 -8.93
C MET A 104 -13.73 -9.34 -8.54
N TYR A 105 -14.51 -10.35 -8.14
CA TYR A 105 -15.86 -10.20 -7.59
C TYR A 105 -15.80 -10.39 -6.08
N ILE A 106 -16.42 -9.47 -5.36
CA ILE A 106 -16.59 -9.51 -3.91
C ILE A 106 -18.09 -9.63 -3.62
N ASN A 107 -18.50 -10.71 -2.98
CA ASN A 107 -19.91 -11.02 -2.71
C ASN A 107 -20.77 -10.96 -4.00
N GLY A 108 -20.24 -11.46 -5.11
CA GLY A 108 -20.92 -11.48 -6.41
C GLY A 108 -20.90 -10.16 -7.19
N LYS A 109 -20.34 -9.07 -6.63
CA LYS A 109 -20.25 -7.76 -7.28
C LYS A 109 -18.83 -7.51 -7.80
N LEU A 110 -18.71 -7.15 -9.07
CA LEU A 110 -17.41 -6.81 -9.67
C LEU A 110 -16.79 -5.59 -8.99
N TYR A 111 -15.56 -5.75 -8.49
CA TYR A 111 -14.77 -4.63 -7.96
C TYR A 111 -14.22 -3.79 -9.14
N PRO A 112 -14.37 -2.46 -9.11
CA PRO A 112 -13.91 -1.59 -10.20
C PRO A 112 -12.42 -1.74 -10.48
N ASP A 113 -12.01 -1.64 -11.73
CA ASP A 113 -10.62 -1.65 -12.19
C ASP A 113 -9.79 -2.88 -11.73
N SER A 114 -10.47 -4.00 -11.42
CA SER A 114 -9.85 -5.20 -10.85
C SER A 114 -9.44 -6.26 -11.88
N LYS A 115 -9.53 -5.96 -13.19
CA LYS A 115 -9.04 -6.87 -14.23
C LYS A 115 -7.52 -7.02 -14.11
N PRO A 116 -7.00 -8.27 -13.96
CA PRO A 116 -5.56 -8.48 -13.86
C PRO A 116 -4.90 -8.33 -15.24
N PHE A 117 -3.66 -7.84 -15.25
CA PHE A 117 -2.76 -7.97 -16.41
C PHE A 117 -1.92 -9.24 -16.26
N HIS A 118 -1.66 -9.91 -17.39
CA HIS A 118 -0.77 -11.08 -17.41
C HIS A 118 0.71 -10.70 -17.39
N HIS A 119 1.03 -9.52 -17.93
CA HIS A 119 2.39 -8.99 -18.03
C HIS A 119 2.43 -7.54 -17.56
N ASP A 120 3.58 -7.13 -17.04
CA ASP A 120 3.87 -5.73 -16.74
C ASP A 120 4.30 -4.94 -17.99
N ALA A 121 4.64 -3.66 -17.81
CA ALA A 121 5.07 -2.78 -18.90
C ALA A 121 6.38 -3.21 -19.57
N LEU A 122 7.18 -4.07 -18.93
CA LEU A 122 8.40 -4.66 -19.48
C LEU A 122 8.18 -6.09 -20.01
N ASN A 123 6.92 -6.48 -20.24
CA ASN A 123 6.51 -7.80 -20.73
C ASN A 123 6.94 -8.98 -19.82
N ARG A 124 7.09 -8.75 -18.50
CA ARG A 124 7.38 -9.79 -17.50
C ARG A 124 6.08 -10.34 -16.95
N MET A 125 5.96 -11.65 -16.83
CA MET A 125 4.76 -12.30 -16.28
C MET A 125 4.46 -11.82 -14.84
N LEU A 126 3.18 -11.57 -14.55
CA LEU A 126 2.66 -11.22 -13.24
C LEU A 126 2.04 -12.46 -12.56
N PRO A 127 2.22 -12.64 -11.24
CA PRO A 127 1.66 -13.77 -10.50
C PRO A 127 0.17 -13.50 -10.22
N ILE A 128 -0.72 -13.95 -11.11
CA ILE A 128 -2.16 -13.73 -10.91
C ILE A 128 -2.68 -14.66 -9.80
N TRP A 129 -3.35 -14.08 -8.81
CA TRP A 129 -4.04 -14.83 -7.78
C TRP A 129 -5.42 -15.29 -8.28
N HIS A 130 -5.75 -16.55 -8.03
CA HIS A 130 -7.01 -17.16 -8.43
C HIS A 130 -7.85 -17.58 -7.23
N ALA A 131 -9.17 -17.29 -7.29
CA ALA A 131 -10.16 -17.68 -6.30
C ALA A 131 -11.48 -18.09 -6.98
N ASN A 132 -12.10 -19.12 -6.45
CA ASN A 132 -13.44 -19.53 -6.84
C ASN A 132 -14.30 -19.65 -5.60
N GLN A 133 -15.23 -18.70 -5.41
CA GLN A 133 -16.09 -18.60 -4.24
C GLN A 133 -15.35 -18.80 -2.91
N THR A 134 -14.15 -18.24 -2.82
CA THR A 134 -13.27 -18.36 -1.65
C THR A 134 -13.75 -17.42 -0.57
N ARG A 135 -14.16 -17.96 0.59
CA ARG A 135 -14.50 -17.17 1.76
C ARG A 135 -13.24 -16.71 2.49
N LEU A 136 -13.13 -15.42 2.77
CA LEU A 136 -12.02 -14.89 3.58
C LEU A 136 -12.11 -15.42 5.00
N LYS A 137 -10.98 -15.90 5.51
CA LYS A 137 -10.84 -16.40 6.88
C LYS A 137 -10.80 -15.26 7.89
N ALA A 138 -10.98 -15.59 9.17
CA ALA A 138 -10.74 -14.65 10.25
C ALA A 138 -9.32 -14.10 10.18
N GLY A 139 -9.18 -12.77 10.29
CA GLY A 139 -7.89 -12.08 10.20
C GLY A 139 -7.34 -11.87 8.79
N GLU A 140 -8.03 -12.27 7.73
CA GLU A 140 -7.64 -11.97 6.34
C GLU A 140 -8.28 -10.66 5.84
N VAL A 141 -7.64 -10.03 4.87
CA VAL A 141 -8.11 -8.82 4.21
C VAL A 141 -7.71 -8.82 2.74
N VAL A 142 -8.59 -8.35 1.87
CA VAL A 142 -8.26 -8.07 0.47
C VAL A 142 -7.99 -6.59 0.33
N LEU A 143 -6.80 -6.26 -0.17
CA LEU A 143 -6.32 -4.90 -0.37
C LEU A 143 -6.18 -4.61 -1.85
N MET A 144 -6.87 -3.58 -2.30
CA MET A 144 -6.95 -3.19 -3.70
C MET A 144 -6.50 -1.75 -3.90
N THR A 145 -6.29 -1.40 -5.13
CA THR A 145 -6.14 -0.03 -5.59
C THR A 145 -7.47 0.48 -6.13
N GLN A 146 -7.64 1.79 -6.17
CA GLN A 146 -8.76 2.42 -6.86
C GLN A 146 -8.21 3.44 -7.86
N GLY A 147 -8.52 3.24 -9.15
CA GLY A 147 -8.14 4.18 -10.21
C GLY A 147 -6.76 3.99 -10.83
N ASP A 148 -5.95 3.04 -10.34
CA ASP A 148 -4.68 2.67 -10.97
C ASP A 148 -4.65 1.19 -11.36
N LYS A 149 -4.87 0.93 -12.64
CA LYS A 149 -4.89 -0.44 -13.20
C LYS A 149 -3.53 -1.13 -13.14
N ASN A 150 -2.42 -0.37 -13.05
CA ASN A 150 -1.06 -0.90 -13.02
C ASN A 150 -0.56 -1.22 -11.61
N SER A 151 -1.36 -0.94 -10.58
CA SER A 151 -0.96 -1.17 -9.20
C SER A 151 -0.77 -2.65 -8.91
N PHE A 152 0.29 -2.97 -8.16
CA PHE A 152 0.50 -4.28 -7.58
C PHE A 152 -0.35 -4.42 -6.32
N ASP A 153 -1.43 -5.23 -6.38
CA ASP A 153 -2.42 -5.40 -5.32
C ASP A 153 -2.95 -6.84 -5.24
N ALA A 154 -4.06 -7.09 -4.55
CA ALA A 154 -4.57 -8.43 -4.32
C ALA A 154 -4.92 -9.22 -5.59
N ARG A 155 -4.97 -8.61 -6.76
CA ARG A 155 -5.01 -9.33 -8.05
C ARG A 155 -3.82 -10.27 -8.21
N TYR A 156 -2.70 -9.94 -7.56
CA TYR A 156 -1.40 -10.60 -7.71
C TYR A 156 -0.92 -11.32 -6.45
N PHE A 157 -1.18 -10.78 -5.26
CA PHE A 157 -0.74 -11.39 -4.02
C PHE A 157 -1.86 -12.03 -3.19
N GLY A 158 -3.13 -11.88 -3.60
CA GLY A 158 -4.28 -12.45 -2.88
C GLY A 158 -4.60 -11.77 -1.55
N PRO A 159 -5.35 -12.45 -0.67
CA PRO A 159 -5.63 -11.95 0.67
C PRO A 159 -4.39 -11.98 1.55
N LEU A 160 -4.32 -11.04 2.48
CA LEU A 160 -3.21 -10.88 3.43
C LEU A 160 -3.72 -10.95 4.87
N PRO A 161 -2.88 -11.38 5.82
CA PRO A 161 -3.15 -11.21 7.23
C PRO A 161 -3.31 -9.73 7.61
N GLN A 162 -4.34 -9.41 8.41
CA GLN A 162 -4.58 -8.05 8.89
C GLN A 162 -3.41 -7.50 9.71
N GLN A 163 -2.59 -8.36 10.33
CA GLN A 163 -1.39 -8.00 11.08
C GLN A 163 -0.34 -7.27 10.24
N GLN A 164 -0.37 -7.41 8.91
CA GLN A 164 0.48 -6.64 8.00
C GLN A 164 0.02 -5.19 7.84
N ILE A 165 -1.19 -4.85 8.27
CA ILE A 165 -1.68 -3.46 8.27
C ILE A 165 -1.10 -2.75 9.48
N VAL A 166 -0.24 -1.77 9.21
CA VAL A 166 0.39 -0.93 10.25
C VAL A 166 -0.61 0.05 10.85
N SER A 167 -1.45 0.64 10.01
CA SER A 167 -2.47 1.60 10.45
C SER A 167 -3.52 1.85 9.37
N VAL A 168 -4.71 2.19 9.79
CA VAL A 168 -5.67 2.93 8.95
C VAL A 168 -5.16 4.36 8.82
N VAL A 169 -5.30 4.94 7.61
CA VAL A 169 -4.88 6.31 7.34
C VAL A 169 -6.02 7.12 6.75
N ARG A 170 -6.05 8.41 7.05
CA ARG A 170 -7.00 9.36 6.47
C ARG A 170 -6.28 10.41 5.65
N PRO A 171 -6.83 10.83 4.50
CA PRO A 171 -6.28 11.94 3.74
C PRO A 171 -6.38 13.24 4.55
N VAL A 172 -5.30 14.02 4.54
CA VAL A 172 -5.24 15.39 5.10
C VAL A 172 -5.24 16.38 3.95
N LEU A 173 -4.40 16.12 2.95
CA LEU A 173 -4.32 16.90 1.72
C LEU A 173 -4.02 15.93 0.58
N THR A 174 -4.82 15.95 -0.47
CA THR A 174 -4.60 15.12 -1.66
C THR A 174 -4.57 15.99 -2.91
N TRP A 175 -3.78 15.52 -3.89
CA TRP A 175 -3.69 16.12 -5.22
C TRP A 175 -3.71 15.02 -6.29
N ARG A 176 -3.97 15.42 -7.51
CA ARG A 176 -3.93 14.55 -8.70
C ARG A 176 -2.68 14.84 -9.52
#